data_579df229caac3769812a668d87642130
#
_entry.id   579df229caac3769812a668d87642130
#
_cell.length_a   1.000
_cell.length_b   1.000
_cell.length_c   1.000
_cell.angle_alpha   90.00
_cell.angle_beta   90.00
_cell.angle_gamma   90.00
#
_symmetry.space_group_name_H-M   'P 1'
#
loop_
_entity.id
_entity.type
_entity.pdbx_description
1 polymer ?
#
loop_
_entity_poly.entity_id
_entity_poly.type
_entity_poly.pdbx_seq_one_letter_code
_entity_poly.pdbx_strand_id
1 'polypeptide(L)'
;ARKESLVEYGFRLPSALDNRPLKFDEFEERIHQVIYVSATPAKYERERASEIVEQVIRPTGLIDPEIIVRPVEGQIDDLIGEIRQITAKGQRVLVTTLTKKMAESLTEYLGNVGIRVRYLHSDIKSIERMEIIKDLRTGVFDVLVGINLLREGLDLPEVSLVAILDADKA
;
A
#
# COMPACT_ATOMS: atom_id res chain seq x y z
N ALA A 1 21.97 12.85 22.04
CA ALA A 1 21.14 13.79 22.82
C ALA A 1 20.50 13.14 24.04
N ARG A 2 19.30 12.46 23.95
CA ARG A 2 18.56 11.97 25.13
C ARG A 2 19.35 10.96 25.99
N LYS A 3 20.08 10.00 25.39
CA LYS A 3 20.90 9.03 26.13
C LYS A 3 22.10 9.69 26.82
N GLU A 4 22.74 10.62 26.18
CA GLU A 4 23.87 11.38 26.70
C GLU A 4 23.45 12.15 27.95
N SER A 5 22.38 12.92 27.91
CA SER A 5 21.85 13.63 29.07
C SER A 5 21.50 12.67 30.23
N LEU A 6 20.91 11.50 29.94
CA LEU A 6 20.59 10.52 30.98
C LEU A 6 21.82 9.91 31.63
N VAL A 7 22.93 9.77 30.90
CA VAL A 7 24.23 9.34 31.46
C VAL A 7 24.86 10.47 32.25
N GLU A 8 24.88 11.69 31.72
CA GLU A 8 25.44 12.90 32.37
C GLU A 8 24.79 13.15 33.73
N TYR A 9 23.46 12.99 33.83
CA TYR A 9 22.73 13.15 35.10
C TYR A 9 22.67 11.87 35.97
N GLY A 10 23.40 10.82 35.62
CA GLY A 10 23.52 9.61 36.43
C GLY A 10 22.29 8.67 36.39
N PHE A 11 21.31 8.93 35.54
CA PHE A 11 20.14 8.06 35.37
C PHE A 11 20.42 6.81 34.56
N ARG A 12 21.54 6.75 33.83
CA ARG A 12 22.03 5.59 33.10
C ARG A 12 23.54 5.44 33.22
N LEU A 13 24.01 4.20 33.12
CA LEU A 13 25.44 3.90 33.08
C LEU A 13 26.08 4.40 31.77
N PRO A 14 27.38 4.75 31.75
CA PRO A 14 28.11 5.15 30.55
C PRO A 14 27.97 4.13 29.39
N SER A 15 27.97 2.83 29.70
CA SER A 15 27.75 1.75 28.71
C SER A 15 26.41 1.80 27.94
N ALA A 16 25.46 2.61 28.42
CA ALA A 16 24.22 2.83 27.68
C ALA A 16 24.46 3.62 26.38
N LEU A 17 25.59 4.30 26.24
CA LEU A 17 25.97 4.99 24.99
C LEU A 17 26.40 4.01 23.91
N ASP A 18 26.96 2.87 24.29
CA ASP A 18 27.43 1.84 23.37
C ASP A 18 26.28 1.07 22.70
N ASN A 19 25.11 1.02 23.37
CA ASN A 19 23.92 0.38 22.84
C ASN A 19 23.07 1.40 22.02
N ARG A 20 23.51 1.67 20.83
CA ARG A 20 22.79 2.50 19.84
C ARG A 20 22.67 1.78 18.50
N PRO A 21 21.64 2.09 17.70
CA PRO A 21 21.60 1.65 16.31
C PRO A 21 22.83 2.17 15.55
N LEU A 22 23.33 1.38 14.62
CA LEU A 22 24.36 1.81 13.68
C LEU A 22 23.84 3.00 12.87
N LYS A 23 24.72 3.94 12.57
CA LYS A 23 24.48 4.89 11.48
C LYS A 23 24.65 4.17 10.15
N PHE A 24 24.14 4.76 9.09
CA PHE A 24 24.17 4.13 7.78
C PHE A 24 25.60 3.87 7.30
N ASP A 25 26.51 4.82 7.47
CA ASP A 25 27.92 4.69 7.11
C ASP A 25 28.61 3.54 7.87
N GLU A 26 28.34 3.43 9.17
CA GLU A 26 28.87 2.35 10.02
C GLU A 26 28.30 0.96 9.64
N PHE A 27 27.07 0.95 9.10
CA PHE A 27 26.47 -0.25 8.55
C PHE A 27 27.17 -0.64 7.25
N GLU A 28 27.42 0.31 6.35
CA GLU A 28 28.11 0.07 5.09
C GLU A 28 29.52 -0.46 5.29
N GLU A 29 30.30 0.09 6.24
CA GLU A 29 31.66 -0.36 6.57
C GLU A 29 31.72 -1.83 7.05
N ARG A 30 30.63 -2.37 7.56
CA ARG A 30 30.55 -3.75 8.08
C ARG A 30 30.07 -4.76 7.07
N ILE A 31 29.58 -4.32 5.93
CA ILE A 31 29.05 -5.18 4.89
C ILE A 31 30.16 -5.54 3.91
N HIS A 32 30.38 -6.84 3.70
CA HIS A 32 31.33 -7.34 2.71
C HIS A 32 30.63 -7.75 1.41
N GLN A 33 29.46 -8.36 1.52
CA GLN A 33 28.65 -8.79 0.37
C GLN A 33 27.18 -8.51 0.64
N VAL A 34 26.46 -8.03 -0.36
CA VAL A 34 25.04 -7.66 -0.25
C VAL A 34 24.29 -8.18 -1.47
N ILE A 35 23.13 -8.76 -1.20
CA ILE A 35 22.14 -9.06 -2.24
C ILE A 35 20.96 -8.14 -2.00
N TYR A 36 20.69 -7.24 -2.95
CA TYR A 36 19.52 -6.39 -2.95
C TYR A 36 18.36 -7.11 -3.64
N VAL A 37 17.22 -7.16 -2.97
CA VAL A 37 15.99 -7.74 -3.54
C VAL A 37 14.92 -6.68 -3.57
N SER A 38 14.51 -6.27 -4.77
CA SER A 38 13.50 -5.24 -4.96
C SER A 38 12.83 -5.38 -6.32
N ALA A 39 11.53 -5.15 -6.39
CA ALA A 39 10.81 -5.01 -7.66
C ALA A 39 11.07 -3.64 -8.32
N THR A 40 11.47 -2.65 -7.53
CA THR A 40 11.69 -1.26 -7.95
C THR A 40 13.00 -0.73 -7.37
N PRO A 41 14.17 -1.23 -7.84
CA PRO A 41 15.45 -0.81 -7.31
C PRO A 41 15.66 0.69 -7.52
N ALA A 42 16.07 1.39 -6.46
CA ALA A 42 16.33 2.81 -6.46
C ALA A 42 17.79 3.13 -6.90
N LYS A 43 18.14 4.40 -6.84
CA LYS A 43 19.47 4.87 -7.25
C LYS A 43 20.59 4.21 -6.44
N TYR A 44 20.40 4.04 -5.13
CA TYR A 44 21.39 3.48 -4.22
C TYR A 44 21.78 2.04 -4.63
N GLU A 45 20.81 1.18 -4.86
CA GLU A 45 21.04 -0.22 -5.25
C GLU A 45 21.69 -0.30 -6.63
N ARG A 46 21.22 0.50 -7.58
CA ARG A 46 21.73 0.51 -8.97
C ARG A 46 23.18 0.97 -9.06
N GLU A 47 23.59 1.94 -8.25
CA GLU A 47 24.96 2.47 -8.25
C GLU A 47 25.96 1.52 -7.56
N ARG A 48 25.48 0.67 -6.66
CA ARG A 48 26.35 -0.23 -5.87
C ARG A 48 26.35 -1.69 -6.35
N ALA A 49 25.32 -2.07 -7.09
CA ALA A 49 25.27 -3.41 -7.64
C ALA A 49 26.31 -3.59 -8.75
N SER A 50 27.13 -4.64 -8.64
CA SER A 50 28.04 -5.06 -9.71
C SER A 50 27.30 -5.72 -10.87
N GLU A 51 26.15 -6.34 -10.59
CA GLU A 51 25.30 -7.02 -11.54
C GLU A 51 23.84 -6.85 -11.15
N ILE A 52 22.96 -6.68 -12.14
CA ILE A 52 21.52 -6.63 -11.96
C ILE A 52 20.92 -7.86 -12.67
N VAL A 53 20.35 -8.74 -11.87
CA VAL A 53 19.69 -9.96 -12.38
C VAL A 53 18.18 -9.73 -12.35
N GLU A 54 17.54 -9.88 -13.48
CA GLU A 54 16.09 -9.76 -13.63
C GLU A 54 15.41 -11.12 -13.59
N GLN A 55 14.40 -11.25 -12.73
CA GLN A 55 13.51 -12.40 -12.73
C GLN A 55 12.20 -12.01 -13.39
N VAL A 56 12.07 -12.28 -14.67
CA VAL A 56 10.91 -11.86 -15.50
C VAL A 56 9.84 -12.96 -15.60
N ILE A 57 10.20 -14.21 -15.27
CA ILE A 57 9.32 -15.37 -15.46
C ILE A 57 8.30 -15.44 -14.33
N ARG A 58 7.00 -15.44 -14.68
CA ARG A 58 5.89 -15.79 -13.80
C ARG A 58 5.40 -17.21 -14.11
N PRO A 59 5.81 -18.22 -13.37
CA PRO A 59 5.43 -19.63 -13.66
C PRO A 59 3.94 -19.91 -13.36
N THR A 60 3.22 -18.97 -12.74
CA THR A 60 1.80 -19.12 -12.39
C THR A 60 0.84 -19.04 -13.58
N GLY A 61 1.29 -18.60 -14.74
CA GLY A 61 0.44 -18.36 -15.91
C GLY A 61 -0.53 -17.18 -15.78
N LEU A 62 -0.47 -16.45 -14.67
CA LEU A 62 -1.27 -15.23 -14.47
C LEU A 62 -0.65 -14.06 -15.25
N ILE A 63 -1.45 -13.46 -16.11
CA ILE A 63 -1.07 -12.26 -16.86
C ILE A 63 -1.30 -11.01 -16.00
N ASP A 64 -0.67 -9.90 -16.38
CA ASP A 64 -0.96 -8.59 -15.79
C ASP A 64 -2.41 -8.19 -16.08
N PRO A 65 -3.06 -7.41 -15.18
CA PRO A 65 -4.41 -6.95 -15.40
C PRO A 65 -4.48 -6.01 -16.61
N GLU A 66 -5.60 -6.06 -17.32
CA GLU A 66 -5.91 -5.09 -18.37
C GLU A 66 -6.01 -3.68 -17.76
N ILE A 67 -5.36 -2.71 -18.40
CA ILE A 67 -5.40 -1.31 -17.99
C ILE A 67 -6.28 -0.53 -18.95
N ILE A 68 -7.36 0.05 -18.44
CA ILE A 68 -8.30 0.86 -19.20
C ILE A 68 -8.23 2.30 -18.68
N VAL A 69 -7.86 3.24 -19.54
CA VAL A 69 -7.83 4.67 -19.20
C VAL A 69 -9.14 5.30 -19.66
N ARG A 70 -9.79 6.04 -18.76
CA ARG A 70 -11.06 6.72 -19.02
C ARG A 70 -10.98 8.21 -18.67
N PRO A 71 -11.86 9.07 -19.26
CA PRO A 71 -11.91 10.49 -18.93
C PRO A 71 -12.19 10.75 -17.45
N VAL A 72 -11.65 11.84 -16.91
CA VAL A 72 -11.94 12.29 -15.54
C VAL A 72 -13.37 12.81 -15.41
N GLU A 73 -13.89 13.44 -16.46
CA GLU A 73 -15.28 13.91 -16.50
C GLU A 73 -16.25 12.74 -16.43
N GLY A 74 -17.17 12.77 -15.45
CA GLY A 74 -18.11 11.67 -15.21
C GLY A 74 -17.53 10.43 -14.55
N GLN A 75 -16.28 10.47 -14.07
CA GLN A 75 -15.57 9.31 -13.52
C GLN A 75 -16.33 8.61 -12.37
N ILE A 76 -17.11 9.35 -11.57
CA ILE A 76 -17.85 8.75 -10.44
C ILE A 76 -19.05 7.94 -10.92
N ASP A 77 -19.80 8.44 -11.90
CA ASP A 77 -20.95 7.72 -12.47
C ASP A 77 -20.48 6.47 -13.22
N ASP A 78 -19.38 6.58 -13.94
CA ASP A 78 -18.73 5.46 -14.62
C ASP A 78 -18.26 4.40 -13.61
N LEU A 79 -17.56 4.84 -12.54
CA LEU A 79 -17.15 3.97 -11.45
C LEU A 79 -18.33 3.21 -10.82
N ILE A 80 -19.47 3.88 -10.58
CA ILE A 80 -20.66 3.24 -10.03
C ILE A 80 -21.19 2.16 -10.98
N GLY A 81 -21.21 2.43 -12.28
CA GLY A 81 -21.57 1.47 -13.31
C GLY A 81 -20.72 0.20 -13.24
N GLU A 82 -19.41 0.36 -13.20
CA GLU A 82 -18.45 -0.75 -13.08
C GLU A 82 -18.61 -1.51 -11.75
N ILE A 83 -18.71 -0.80 -10.62
CA ILE A 83 -18.92 -1.42 -9.31
C ILE A 83 -20.15 -2.33 -9.35
N ARG A 84 -21.28 -1.87 -9.89
CA ARG A 84 -22.52 -2.67 -9.97
C ARG A 84 -22.35 -3.93 -10.79
N GLN A 85 -21.64 -3.85 -11.92
CA GLN A 85 -21.37 -5.02 -12.76
C GLN A 85 -20.48 -6.06 -12.06
N ILE A 86 -19.45 -5.60 -11.36
CA ILE A 86 -18.49 -6.45 -10.64
C ILE A 86 -19.16 -7.11 -9.44
N THR A 87 -19.87 -6.33 -8.63
CA THR A 87 -20.52 -6.83 -7.41
C THR A 87 -21.68 -7.79 -7.73
N ALA A 88 -22.37 -7.61 -8.86
CA ALA A 88 -23.38 -8.56 -9.33
C ALA A 88 -22.79 -9.96 -9.62
N LYS A 89 -21.50 -10.05 -9.93
CA LYS A 89 -20.77 -11.31 -10.11
C LYS A 89 -20.21 -11.89 -8.81
N GLY A 90 -20.49 -11.26 -7.66
CA GLY A 90 -19.97 -11.66 -6.36
C GLY A 90 -18.50 -11.29 -6.13
N GLN A 91 -17.93 -10.42 -6.98
CA GLN A 91 -16.54 -9.97 -6.89
C GLN A 91 -16.40 -8.65 -6.14
N ARG A 92 -15.18 -8.26 -5.82
CA ARG A 92 -14.86 -7.08 -4.99
C ARG A 92 -14.12 -6.01 -5.79
N VAL A 93 -14.18 -4.78 -5.27
CA VAL A 93 -13.58 -3.61 -5.91
C VAL A 93 -12.69 -2.86 -4.91
N LEU A 94 -11.51 -2.46 -5.36
CA LEU A 94 -10.67 -1.48 -4.67
C LEU A 94 -10.76 -0.14 -5.40
N VAL A 95 -10.91 0.94 -4.64
CA VAL A 95 -10.88 2.30 -5.18
C VAL A 95 -9.82 3.11 -4.46
N THR A 96 -8.83 3.58 -5.19
CA THR A 96 -7.79 4.44 -4.64
C THR A 96 -8.02 5.90 -5.02
N THR A 97 -7.81 6.79 -4.06
CA THR A 97 -7.97 8.24 -4.22
C THR A 97 -6.70 8.97 -3.77
N LEU A 98 -6.52 10.21 -4.18
CA LEU A 98 -5.33 11.01 -3.84
C LEU A 98 -5.36 11.54 -2.41
N THR A 99 -6.53 11.83 -1.86
CA THR A 99 -6.65 12.48 -0.55
C THR A 99 -7.64 11.78 0.38
N LYS A 100 -7.41 11.91 1.70
CA LYS A 100 -8.31 11.42 2.75
C LYS A 100 -9.73 11.96 2.57
N LYS A 101 -9.85 13.27 2.37
CA LYS A 101 -11.15 13.94 2.19
C LYS A 101 -11.93 13.37 1.00
N MET A 102 -11.25 13.13 -0.11
CA MET A 102 -11.88 12.52 -1.28
C MET A 102 -12.34 11.09 -1.00
N ALA A 103 -11.52 10.28 -0.31
CA ALA A 103 -11.90 8.93 0.07
C ALA A 103 -13.13 8.90 0.98
N GLU A 104 -13.18 9.79 1.97
CA GLU A 104 -14.31 9.92 2.90
C GLU A 104 -15.59 10.32 2.16
N SER A 105 -15.53 11.40 1.37
CA SER A 105 -16.69 11.89 0.59
C SER A 105 -17.18 10.86 -0.41
N LEU A 106 -16.27 10.15 -1.07
CA LEU A 106 -16.63 9.09 -2.01
C LEU A 106 -17.29 7.90 -1.29
N THR A 107 -16.78 7.52 -0.13
CA THR A 107 -17.35 6.42 0.67
C THR A 107 -18.78 6.76 1.10
N GLU A 108 -19.01 7.98 1.59
CA GLU A 108 -20.34 8.46 1.94
C GLU A 108 -21.28 8.46 0.74
N TYR A 109 -20.84 8.99 -0.39
CA TYR A 109 -21.63 9.02 -1.61
C TYR A 109 -22.01 7.62 -2.13
N LEU A 110 -21.04 6.70 -2.20
CA LEU A 110 -21.28 5.32 -2.60
C LEU A 110 -22.25 4.61 -1.65
N GLY A 111 -22.13 4.85 -0.34
CA GLY A 111 -23.09 4.34 0.65
C GLY A 111 -24.52 4.85 0.43
N ASN A 112 -24.67 6.14 0.12
CA ASN A 112 -25.96 6.79 -0.13
C ASN A 112 -26.66 6.24 -1.39
N VAL A 113 -25.90 5.78 -2.40
CA VAL A 113 -26.46 5.14 -3.60
C VAL A 113 -26.61 3.61 -3.45
N GLY A 114 -26.49 3.09 -2.23
CA GLY A 114 -26.78 1.71 -1.87
C GLY A 114 -25.64 0.71 -2.12
N ILE A 115 -24.40 1.17 -2.29
CA ILE A 115 -23.22 0.32 -2.41
C ILE A 115 -22.67 -0.02 -1.03
N ARG A 116 -22.39 -1.31 -0.77
CA ARG A 116 -21.75 -1.76 0.47
C ARG A 116 -20.26 -1.42 0.40
N VAL A 117 -19.88 -0.32 1.03
CA VAL A 117 -18.54 0.27 0.96
C VAL A 117 -17.95 0.51 2.34
N ARG A 118 -16.63 0.41 2.45
CA ARG A 118 -15.85 0.87 3.62
C ARG A 118 -14.66 1.72 3.19
N TYR A 119 -14.28 2.63 4.07
CA TYR A 119 -13.06 3.42 3.96
C TYR A 119 -11.94 2.82 4.81
N LEU A 120 -10.75 2.68 4.21
CA LEU A 120 -9.53 2.29 4.92
C LEU A 120 -8.71 3.54 5.26
N HIS A 121 -8.78 3.96 6.51
CA HIS A 121 -7.99 5.08 7.03
C HIS A 121 -6.50 4.77 7.04
N SER A 122 -5.65 5.78 6.78
CA SER A 122 -4.21 5.65 6.87
C SER A 122 -3.69 5.33 8.28
N ASP A 123 -4.44 5.75 9.30
CA ASP A 123 -4.02 5.71 10.71
C ASP A 123 -4.57 4.47 11.46
N ILE A 124 -5.19 3.56 10.75
CA ILE A 124 -5.76 2.31 11.29
C ILE A 124 -4.64 1.38 11.81
N LYS A 125 -4.90 0.77 12.96
CA LYS A 125 -4.00 -0.24 13.55
C LYS A 125 -3.96 -1.50 12.69
N SER A 126 -2.82 -2.20 12.71
CA SER A 126 -2.59 -3.39 11.88
C SER A 126 -3.67 -4.48 12.04
N ILE A 127 -4.17 -4.69 13.27
CA ILE A 127 -5.20 -5.70 13.54
C ILE A 127 -6.52 -5.31 12.86
N GLU A 128 -6.98 -4.08 13.05
CA GLU A 128 -8.21 -3.58 12.44
C GLU A 128 -8.13 -3.57 10.91
N ARG A 129 -6.96 -3.28 10.35
CA ARG A 129 -6.70 -3.39 8.91
C ARG A 129 -6.90 -4.83 8.41
N MET A 130 -6.42 -5.82 9.16
CA MET A 130 -6.60 -7.24 8.81
C MET A 130 -8.08 -7.64 8.85
N GLU A 131 -8.84 -7.14 9.82
CA GLU A 131 -10.29 -7.39 9.92
C GLU A 131 -11.04 -6.78 8.72
N ILE A 132 -10.73 -5.54 8.34
CA ILE A 132 -11.33 -4.88 7.16
C ILE A 132 -11.03 -5.68 5.88
N ILE A 133 -9.81 -6.13 5.69
CA ILE A 133 -9.43 -6.94 4.53
C ILE A 133 -10.17 -8.29 4.54
N LYS A 134 -10.27 -8.93 5.70
CA LYS A 134 -11.04 -10.17 5.86
C LYS A 134 -12.52 -9.96 5.50
N ASP A 135 -13.13 -8.88 5.99
CA ASP A 135 -14.52 -8.53 5.72
C ASP A 135 -14.78 -8.28 4.23
N LEU A 136 -13.86 -7.62 3.54
CA LEU A 136 -13.91 -7.45 2.08
C LEU A 136 -13.89 -8.81 1.38
N ARG A 137 -12.95 -9.68 1.73
CA ARG A 137 -12.81 -11.02 1.12
C ARG A 137 -14.04 -11.89 1.36
N THR A 138 -14.61 -11.87 2.57
CA THR A 138 -15.79 -12.66 2.93
C THR A 138 -17.11 -12.03 2.44
N GLY A 139 -17.10 -10.83 1.89
CA GLY A 139 -18.28 -10.19 1.31
C GLY A 139 -19.20 -9.51 2.30
N VAL A 140 -18.70 -9.15 3.47
CA VAL A 140 -19.42 -8.27 4.40
C VAL A 140 -19.71 -6.92 3.74
N PHE A 141 -18.78 -6.46 2.93
CA PHE A 141 -18.96 -5.32 2.02
C PHE A 141 -18.24 -5.61 0.67
N ASP A 142 -18.49 -4.80 -0.36
CA ASP A 142 -18.04 -5.09 -1.72
C ASP A 142 -16.93 -4.18 -2.21
N VAL A 143 -16.87 -2.96 -1.69
CA VAL A 143 -15.98 -1.90 -2.15
C VAL A 143 -15.13 -1.37 -1.01
N LEU A 144 -13.81 -1.36 -1.20
CA LEU A 144 -12.88 -0.73 -0.28
C LEU A 144 -12.31 0.53 -0.91
N VAL A 145 -12.52 1.68 -0.28
CA VAL A 145 -11.96 2.98 -0.69
C VAL A 145 -10.81 3.35 0.22
N GLY A 146 -9.76 3.92 -0.30
CA GLY A 146 -8.67 4.44 0.52
C GLY A 146 -7.55 5.10 -0.28
N ILE A 147 -6.51 5.53 0.44
CA ILE A 147 -5.30 6.11 -0.13
C ILE A 147 -4.21 5.03 -0.12
N ASN A 148 -3.42 4.97 -1.19
CA ASN A 148 -2.29 4.03 -1.27
C ASN A 148 -2.69 2.58 -0.91
N LEU A 149 -3.85 2.13 -1.39
CA LEU A 149 -4.33 0.77 -1.15
C LEU A 149 -3.45 -0.27 -1.85
N LEU A 150 -2.88 0.09 -3.00
CA LEU A 150 -2.04 -0.78 -3.81
C LEU A 150 -0.62 -0.80 -3.24
N ARG A 151 -0.37 -1.75 -2.35
CA ARG A 151 0.97 -1.99 -1.79
C ARG A 151 1.41 -3.41 -2.10
N GLU A 152 2.70 -3.62 -2.14
CA GLU A 152 3.28 -4.97 -2.21
C GLU A 152 2.74 -5.86 -1.08
N GLY A 153 2.54 -7.14 -1.37
CA GLY A 153 2.08 -8.13 -0.40
C GLY A 153 0.56 -8.21 -0.22
N LEU A 154 -0.25 -7.52 -1.02
CA LEU A 154 -1.69 -7.75 -1.08
C LEU A 154 -2.01 -8.86 -2.09
N ASP A 155 -2.61 -9.94 -1.59
CA ASP A 155 -3.17 -11.02 -2.40
C ASP A 155 -4.67 -11.11 -2.12
N LEU A 156 -5.46 -10.59 -3.05
CA LEU A 156 -6.92 -10.47 -2.95
C LEU A 156 -7.58 -11.06 -4.21
N PRO A 157 -7.64 -12.39 -4.33
CA PRO A 157 -8.18 -13.04 -5.53
C PRO A 157 -9.67 -12.73 -5.76
N GLU A 158 -10.39 -12.28 -4.74
CA GLU A 158 -11.79 -11.86 -4.85
C GLU A 158 -11.96 -10.49 -5.51
N VAL A 159 -10.89 -9.69 -5.58
CA VAL A 159 -10.89 -8.36 -6.21
C VAL A 159 -10.62 -8.50 -7.70
N SER A 160 -11.55 -8.04 -8.52
CA SER A 160 -11.42 -8.09 -9.99
C SER A 160 -11.39 -6.70 -10.64
N LEU A 161 -11.62 -5.64 -9.86
CA LEU A 161 -11.48 -4.27 -10.33
C LEU A 161 -10.69 -3.44 -9.33
N VAL A 162 -9.70 -2.71 -9.86
CA VAL A 162 -9.00 -1.66 -9.15
C VAL A 162 -9.23 -0.36 -9.90
N ALA A 163 -9.89 0.60 -9.26
CA ALA A 163 -10.12 1.92 -9.81
C ALA A 163 -9.17 2.94 -9.19
N ILE A 164 -8.48 3.71 -10.02
CA ILE A 164 -7.58 4.80 -9.61
C ILE A 164 -8.20 6.09 -10.08
N LEU A 165 -8.68 6.92 -9.14
CA LEU A 165 -9.29 8.20 -9.46
C LEU A 165 -8.24 9.30 -9.55
N ASP A 166 -8.45 10.26 -10.45
CA ASP A 166 -7.55 11.39 -10.70
C ASP A 166 -6.08 10.96 -10.92
N ALA A 167 -5.88 9.89 -11.67
CA ALA A 167 -4.55 9.33 -11.93
C ALA A 167 -3.61 10.28 -12.70
N ASP A 168 -4.15 11.31 -13.33
CA ASP A 168 -3.43 12.39 -14.01
C ASP A 168 -2.75 13.38 -13.05
N LYS A 169 -3.12 13.36 -11.77
CA LYS A 169 -2.60 14.27 -10.74
C LYS A 169 -1.58 13.62 -9.80
N ALA A 170 -1.20 12.37 -10.05
CA ALA A 170 -0.30 11.60 -9.19
C ALA A 170 1.18 11.90 -9.45
#